data_a5672d04883403a3f837715c2519ca83
#
_entry.id   a5672d04883403a3f837715c2519ca83
#
_cell.length_a   1.000
_cell.length_b   1.000
_cell.length_c   1.000
_cell.angle_alpha   90.00
_cell.angle_beta   90.00
_cell.angle_gamma   90.00
#
_symmetry.space_group_name_H-M   'P 1'
#
loop_
_entity.id
_entity.type
_entity.pdbx_description
1 polymer ?
#
loop_
_entity_poly.entity_id
_entity_poly.type
_entity_poly.pdbx_seq_one_letter_code
_entity_poly.pdbx_strand_id
1 'polypeptide(L)'
;MCILSVHYLKLFLVNGVIYFRHEQLKRYTMKKICVVLSLIIVFALGAISFTNIKLGGIIGKISPVDAASSVTLVAATDTLKAEINQGVFTFTNLKQGVYNVVIKANAPYKDAVIEKVAVKDSATTDLGEIKLQQ
;
A
#
# COMPACT_ATOMS: atom_id res chain seq x y z
N MET A 1 -37.90 -13.86 -21.45
CA MET A 1 -38.06 -15.26 -21.04
C MET A 1 -38.77 -15.45 -19.69
N CYS A 2 -38.97 -14.39 -18.90
CA CYS A 2 -39.76 -14.47 -17.63
C CYS A 2 -41.28 -14.30 -17.79
N ILE A 3 -41.75 -13.75 -18.89
CA ILE A 3 -43.17 -13.42 -19.07
C ILE A 3 -44.00 -14.65 -19.48
N LEU A 4 -43.40 -15.61 -20.19
CA LEU A 4 -44.06 -16.85 -20.59
C LEU A 4 -44.35 -17.79 -19.41
N SER A 5 -43.53 -17.80 -18.38
CA SER A 5 -43.69 -18.63 -17.18
C SER A 5 -44.90 -18.21 -16.34
N VAL A 6 -45.22 -16.94 -16.33
CA VAL A 6 -46.34 -16.39 -15.55
C VAL A 6 -47.69 -16.69 -16.23
N HIS A 7 -47.72 -16.79 -17.56
CA HIS A 7 -48.94 -17.06 -18.29
C HIS A 7 -49.37 -18.54 -18.21
N TYR A 8 -48.42 -19.46 -18.20
CA TYR A 8 -48.71 -20.89 -18.00
C TYR A 8 -49.19 -21.22 -16.59
N LEU A 9 -48.69 -20.45 -15.61
CA LEU A 9 -49.12 -20.63 -14.20
C LEU A 9 -50.54 -20.11 -13.97
N LYS A 10 -51.01 -19.13 -14.73
CA LYS A 10 -52.36 -18.58 -14.63
C LYS A 10 -53.43 -19.51 -15.21
N LEU A 11 -53.07 -20.38 -16.13
CA LEU A 11 -54.00 -21.30 -16.78
C LEU A 11 -54.33 -22.53 -15.90
N PHE A 12 -53.53 -22.83 -14.90
CA PHE A 12 -53.71 -23.96 -13.98
C PHE A 12 -54.41 -23.60 -12.66
N LEU A 13 -54.90 -22.35 -12.55
CA LEU A 13 -55.49 -21.77 -11.33
C LEU A 13 -56.97 -22.05 -11.18
N VAL A 14 -57.38 -23.29 -11.25
CA VAL A 14 -58.76 -23.65 -10.88
C VAL A 14 -58.91 -24.01 -9.40
N ASN A 15 -57.82 -24.29 -8.68
CA ASN A 15 -57.90 -24.59 -7.25
C ASN A 15 -56.82 -23.87 -6.46
N GLY A 16 -57.20 -23.06 -5.47
CA GLY A 16 -56.38 -22.16 -4.65
C GLY A 16 -55.10 -22.71 -3.99
N VAL A 17 -54.82 -24.00 -4.16
CA VAL A 17 -53.63 -24.66 -3.63
C VAL A 17 -52.34 -24.24 -4.36
N ILE A 18 -52.44 -23.93 -5.66
CA ILE A 18 -51.26 -23.55 -6.45
C ILE A 18 -50.83 -22.09 -6.18
N TYR A 19 -51.80 -21.21 -5.85
CA TYR A 19 -51.49 -19.84 -5.50
C TYR A 19 -50.65 -19.73 -4.24
N PHE A 20 -50.91 -20.57 -3.27
CA PHE A 20 -50.17 -20.62 -2.00
C PHE A 20 -48.72 -21.09 -2.19
N ARG A 21 -48.53 -22.02 -3.12
CA ARG A 21 -47.20 -22.56 -3.43
C ARG A 21 -46.29 -21.56 -4.15
N HIS A 22 -46.86 -20.71 -5.00
CA HIS A 22 -46.09 -19.68 -5.74
C HIS A 22 -45.61 -18.58 -4.80
N GLU A 23 -46.42 -18.14 -3.86
CA GLU A 23 -46.03 -17.15 -2.87
C GLU A 23 -44.92 -17.65 -1.94
N GLN A 24 -44.98 -18.94 -1.58
CA GLN A 24 -43.92 -19.53 -0.76
C GLN A 24 -42.60 -19.69 -1.53
N LEU A 25 -42.66 -20.03 -2.80
CA LEU A 25 -41.47 -20.09 -3.67
C LEU A 25 -40.83 -18.72 -3.85
N LYS A 26 -41.63 -17.65 -3.99
CA LYS A 26 -41.12 -16.30 -4.15
C LYS A 26 -40.40 -15.81 -2.87
N ARG A 27 -40.94 -16.12 -1.71
CA ARG A 27 -40.30 -15.82 -0.42
C ARG A 27 -39.02 -16.62 -0.19
N TYR A 28 -39.03 -17.88 -0.61
CA TYR A 28 -37.86 -18.75 -0.47
C TYR A 28 -36.70 -18.35 -1.35
N THR A 29 -36.97 -17.93 -2.60
CA THR A 29 -35.94 -17.45 -3.51
C THR A 29 -35.38 -16.11 -3.06
N MET A 30 -36.18 -15.15 -2.58
CA MET A 30 -35.71 -13.89 -2.04
C MET A 30 -34.81 -14.09 -0.82
N LYS A 31 -35.19 -14.96 0.12
CA LYS A 31 -34.32 -15.25 1.28
C LYS A 31 -32.99 -15.84 0.87
N LYS A 32 -32.96 -16.76 -0.10
CA LYS A 32 -31.71 -17.32 -0.61
C LYS A 32 -30.84 -16.29 -1.34
N ILE A 33 -31.45 -15.42 -2.13
CA ILE A 33 -30.75 -14.34 -2.82
C ILE A 33 -30.12 -13.37 -1.82
N CYS A 34 -30.84 -13.00 -0.76
CA CYS A 34 -30.30 -12.14 0.30
C CYS A 34 -29.12 -12.81 1.03
N VAL A 35 -29.20 -14.12 1.31
CA VAL A 35 -28.10 -14.85 1.95
C VAL A 35 -26.87 -14.92 1.03
N VAL A 36 -27.07 -15.20 -0.25
CA VAL A 36 -25.97 -15.25 -1.22
C VAL A 36 -25.32 -13.87 -1.39
N LEU A 37 -26.13 -12.81 -1.50
CA LEU A 37 -25.63 -11.43 -1.57
C LEU A 37 -24.84 -11.04 -0.31
N SER A 38 -25.35 -11.40 0.88
CA SER A 38 -24.62 -11.12 2.14
C SER A 38 -23.29 -11.86 2.22
N LEU A 39 -23.23 -13.11 1.76
CA LEU A 39 -22.00 -13.90 1.68
C LEU A 39 -20.98 -13.28 0.73
N ILE A 40 -21.41 -12.78 -0.43
CA ILE A 40 -20.53 -12.10 -1.41
C ILE A 40 -19.96 -10.81 -0.81
N ILE A 41 -20.78 -10.03 -0.09
CA ILE A 41 -20.33 -8.80 0.57
C ILE A 41 -19.30 -9.11 1.65
N VAL A 42 -19.52 -10.11 2.48
CA VAL A 42 -18.56 -10.52 3.53
C VAL A 42 -17.26 -11.02 2.90
N PHE A 43 -17.33 -11.76 1.81
CA PHE A 43 -16.14 -12.24 1.09
C PHE A 43 -15.36 -11.09 0.44
N ALA A 44 -16.06 -10.11 -0.13
CA ALA A 44 -15.43 -8.92 -0.72
C ALA A 44 -14.74 -8.04 0.33
N LEU A 45 -15.32 -7.89 1.52
CA LEU A 45 -14.71 -7.17 2.63
C LEU A 45 -13.50 -7.89 3.23
N GLY A 46 -13.50 -9.23 3.23
CA GLY A 46 -12.37 -10.03 3.70
C GLY A 46 -11.15 -10.00 2.75
N ALA A 47 -11.35 -9.65 1.49
CA ALA A 47 -10.27 -9.55 0.51
C ALA A 47 -9.45 -8.25 0.59
N ILE A 48 -9.84 -7.30 1.44
CA ILE A 48 -9.00 -6.14 1.76
C ILE A 48 -7.88 -6.63 2.68
N SER A 49 -6.93 -7.33 2.09
CA SER A 49 -5.68 -7.68 2.78
C SER A 49 -4.96 -6.39 3.10
N PHE A 50 -4.79 -6.07 4.37
CA PHE A 50 -3.90 -5.01 4.82
C PHE A 50 -2.48 -5.41 4.42
N THR A 51 -1.98 -4.88 3.32
CA THR A 51 -0.57 -4.96 2.99
C THR A 51 0.17 -4.11 4.00
N ASN A 52 0.77 -4.73 5.00
CA ASN A 52 1.69 -4.07 5.90
C ASN A 52 2.92 -3.68 5.10
N ILE A 53 2.97 -2.43 4.65
CA ILE A 53 4.15 -1.86 4.01
C ILE A 53 5.19 -1.71 5.11
N LYS A 54 6.14 -2.63 5.14
CA LYS A 54 7.27 -2.54 6.03
C LYS A 54 8.23 -1.51 5.46
N LEU A 55 8.48 -0.47 6.22
CA LEU A 55 9.34 0.64 5.83
C LEU A 55 10.71 0.48 6.49
N GLY A 56 11.76 0.73 5.73
CA GLY A 56 13.14 0.77 6.21
C GLY A 56 13.62 2.19 6.48
N GLY A 57 14.90 2.33 6.81
CA GLY A 57 15.56 3.60 7.01
C GLY A 57 17.01 3.59 6.57
N ILE A 58 17.59 4.76 6.46
CA ILE A 58 19.03 4.97 6.25
C ILE A 58 19.52 5.94 7.31
N ILE A 59 20.65 5.63 7.94
CA ILE A 59 21.35 6.51 8.85
C ILE A 59 22.81 6.64 8.42
N GLY A 60 23.40 7.78 8.61
CA GLY A 60 24.83 8.01 8.35
C GLY A 60 25.36 9.21 9.12
N LYS A 61 26.66 9.24 9.32
CA LYS A 61 27.37 10.34 9.98
C LYS A 61 28.34 10.99 9.03
N ILE A 62 28.34 12.31 8.99
CA ILE A 62 29.22 13.12 8.14
C ILE A 62 30.33 13.72 9.03
N SER A 63 31.55 13.63 8.55
CA SER A 63 32.71 14.23 9.21
C SER A 63 33.49 15.10 8.22
N PRO A 64 33.78 16.34 8.54
CA PRO A 64 33.40 17.12 9.73
C PRO A 64 31.92 17.49 9.79
N VAL A 65 31.42 17.79 11.00
CA VAL A 65 30.00 18.02 11.28
C VAL A 65 29.40 19.16 10.44
N ASP A 66 30.17 20.22 10.19
CA ASP A 66 29.72 21.42 9.48
C ASP A 66 30.02 21.37 7.97
N ALA A 67 30.58 20.26 7.50
CA ALA A 67 31.01 20.14 6.11
C ALA A 67 29.86 19.96 5.10
N ALA A 68 28.69 19.53 5.54
CA ALA A 68 27.55 19.31 4.66
C ALA A 68 26.41 20.29 4.91
N SER A 69 25.85 20.84 3.82
CA SER A 69 24.68 21.72 3.88
C SER A 69 23.35 20.97 3.77
N SER A 70 23.32 19.91 3.01
CA SER A 70 22.11 19.10 2.84
C SER A 70 22.43 17.70 2.35
N VAL A 71 21.61 16.74 2.75
CA VAL A 71 21.66 15.37 2.23
C VAL A 71 20.37 15.08 1.49
N THR A 72 20.51 14.60 0.28
CA THR A 72 19.38 14.29 -0.59
C THR A 72 19.43 12.81 -0.98
N LEU A 73 18.33 12.10 -0.79
CA LEU A 73 18.15 10.73 -1.21
C LEU A 73 17.44 10.75 -2.57
N VAL A 74 18.06 10.18 -3.57
CA VAL A 74 17.51 10.08 -4.93
C VAL A 74 17.13 8.64 -5.22
N ALA A 75 15.84 8.41 -5.44
CA ALA A 75 15.30 7.16 -5.98
C ALA A 75 15.01 7.33 -7.48
N ALA A 76 14.63 6.27 -8.16
CA ALA A 76 14.26 6.33 -9.57
C ALA A 76 13.10 7.30 -9.87
N THR A 77 12.18 7.46 -8.90
CA THR A 77 10.96 8.26 -9.05
C THR A 77 10.79 9.36 -8.01
N ASP A 78 11.51 9.30 -6.90
CA ASP A 78 11.32 10.20 -5.77
C ASP A 78 12.65 10.79 -5.28
N THR A 79 12.60 12.02 -4.80
CA THR A 79 13.75 12.72 -4.19
C THR A 79 13.35 13.20 -2.80
N LEU A 80 14.06 12.72 -1.79
CA LEU A 80 13.81 13.06 -0.38
C LEU A 80 15.01 13.83 0.17
N LYS A 81 14.75 14.88 0.97
CA LYS A 81 15.78 15.62 1.69
C LYS A 81 15.78 15.23 3.16
N ALA A 82 16.95 15.03 3.73
CA ALA A 82 17.09 14.85 5.17
C ALA A 82 17.59 16.14 5.83
N GLU A 83 17.19 16.33 7.07
CA GLU A 83 17.79 17.28 7.96
C GLU A 83 19.07 16.69 8.57
N ILE A 84 20.10 17.50 8.67
CA ILE A 84 21.37 17.12 9.28
C ILE A 84 21.40 17.71 10.70
N ASN A 85 21.46 16.85 11.68
CA ASN A 85 21.60 17.22 13.08
C ASN A 85 22.96 16.76 13.61
N GLN A 86 23.83 17.71 13.95
CA GLN A 86 25.18 17.43 14.47
C GLN A 86 25.98 16.44 13.57
N GLY A 87 25.88 16.60 12.26
CA GLY A 87 26.55 15.74 11.29
C GLY A 87 25.90 14.36 11.10
N VAL A 88 24.80 14.07 11.76
CA VAL A 88 24.04 12.83 11.53
C VAL A 88 22.82 13.12 10.68
N PHE A 89 22.60 12.33 9.67
CA PHE A 89 21.37 12.36 8.87
C PHE A 89 20.62 11.04 8.99
N THR A 90 19.30 11.14 8.97
CA THR A 90 18.41 9.99 9.09
C THR A 90 17.27 10.11 8.10
N PHE A 91 17.10 9.08 7.30
CA PHE A 91 15.90 8.89 6.47
C PHE A 91 15.05 7.79 7.08
N THR A 92 13.79 8.06 7.28
CA THR A 92 12.80 7.10 7.78
C THR A 92 11.70 6.88 6.76
N ASN A 93 10.92 5.82 6.94
CA ASN A 93 9.77 5.51 6.09
C ASN A 93 10.14 5.27 4.61
N LEU A 94 11.30 4.68 4.36
CA LEU A 94 11.74 4.31 3.02
C LEU A 94 11.16 2.96 2.62
N LYS A 95 10.68 2.88 1.39
CA LYS A 95 10.30 1.60 0.78
C LYS A 95 11.56 0.78 0.47
N GLN A 96 11.41 -0.53 0.45
CA GLN A 96 12.49 -1.39 -0.02
C GLN A 96 12.92 -1.00 -1.44
N GLY A 97 14.23 -0.83 -1.64
CA GLY A 97 14.76 -0.42 -2.93
C GLY A 97 16.24 -0.05 -2.87
N VAL A 98 16.74 0.40 -4.01
CA VAL A 98 18.10 0.91 -4.16
C VAL A 98 18.03 2.42 -4.35
N TYR A 99 18.81 3.13 -3.55
CA TYR A 99 18.84 4.58 -3.48
C TYR A 99 20.25 5.12 -3.70
N ASN A 100 20.31 6.37 -4.16
CA ASN A 100 21.56 7.11 -4.22
C ASN A 100 21.51 8.26 -3.21
N VAL A 101 22.49 8.37 -2.36
CA VAL A 101 22.61 9.43 -1.37
C VAL A 101 23.55 10.50 -1.91
N VAL A 102 23.05 11.70 -2.14
CA VAL A 102 23.81 12.86 -2.61
C VAL A 102 24.00 13.81 -1.44
N ILE A 103 25.24 14.04 -1.07
CA ILE A 103 25.62 14.94 0.01
C ILE A 103 26.16 16.22 -0.62
N LYS A 104 25.46 17.33 -0.39
CA LYS A 104 25.96 18.66 -0.76
C LYS A 104 26.83 19.20 0.34
N ALA A 105 28.11 19.45 -0.01
CA ALA A 105 29.07 19.98 0.91
C ALA A 105 29.10 21.53 0.89
N ASN A 106 29.54 22.10 2.01
CA ASN A 106 29.91 23.52 2.08
C ASN A 106 31.37 23.70 1.65
N ALA A 107 31.66 24.81 0.99
CA ALA A 107 33.07 25.14 0.68
C ALA A 107 33.91 25.17 1.97
N PRO A 108 35.11 24.63 1.97
CA PRO A 108 35.92 24.14 0.86
C PRO A 108 35.78 22.67 0.51
N TYR A 109 34.78 21.97 1.08
CA TYR A 109 34.57 20.53 0.86
C TYR A 109 33.88 20.23 -0.47
N LYS A 110 34.13 19.05 -1.02
CA LYS A 110 33.53 18.59 -2.26
C LYS A 110 32.25 17.74 -2.00
N ASP A 111 31.32 17.87 -2.90
CA ASP A 111 30.10 17.04 -2.88
C ASP A 111 30.44 15.56 -2.97
N ALA A 112 29.73 14.74 -2.21
CA ALA A 112 29.90 13.29 -2.23
C ALA A 112 28.60 12.59 -2.64
N VAL A 113 28.74 11.53 -3.42
CA VAL A 113 27.62 10.68 -3.85
C VAL A 113 27.90 9.24 -3.46
N ILE A 114 26.95 8.63 -2.76
CA ILE A 114 26.99 7.21 -2.41
C ILE A 114 25.92 6.53 -3.22
N GLU A 115 26.35 5.72 -4.18
CA GLU A 115 25.43 5.00 -5.05
C GLU A 115 25.10 3.61 -4.53
N LYS A 116 23.95 3.09 -4.99
CA LYS A 116 23.50 1.70 -4.75
C LYS A 116 23.32 1.33 -3.28
N VAL A 117 22.81 2.25 -2.47
CA VAL A 117 22.43 1.97 -1.09
C VAL A 117 21.16 1.13 -1.08
N ALA A 118 21.27 -0.12 -0.67
CA ALA A 118 20.14 -1.03 -0.59
C ALA A 118 19.40 -0.85 0.74
N VAL A 119 18.12 -0.54 0.68
CA VAL A 119 17.20 -0.49 1.83
C VAL A 119 16.38 -1.78 1.86
N LYS A 120 16.42 -2.47 2.98
CA LYS A 120 15.61 -3.67 3.23
C LYS A 120 14.40 -3.34 4.07
N ASP A 121 13.36 -4.18 3.95
CA ASP A 121 12.16 -4.06 4.77
C ASP A 121 12.46 -4.12 6.26
N SER A 122 11.87 -3.20 7.02
CA SER A 122 11.97 -3.12 8.49
C SER A 122 13.40 -3.03 9.03
N ALA A 123 14.37 -2.65 8.19
CA ALA A 123 15.77 -2.53 8.59
C ALA A 123 16.30 -1.11 8.36
N THR A 124 17.14 -0.65 9.27
CA THR A 124 17.90 0.59 9.08
C THR A 124 19.27 0.23 8.52
N THR A 125 19.58 0.80 7.35
CA THR A 125 20.90 0.67 6.71
C THR A 125 21.80 1.76 7.27
N ASP A 126 22.87 1.38 7.95
CA ASP A 126 23.88 2.32 8.46
C ASP A 126 24.98 2.45 7.42
N LEU A 127 25.23 3.70 6.98
CA LEU A 127 26.30 4.05 6.03
C LEU A 127 27.64 4.32 6.73
N GLY A 128 27.64 4.32 8.07
CA GLY A 128 28.82 4.64 8.84
C GLY A 128 29.25 6.10 8.75
N GLU A 129 30.55 6.36 8.93
CA GLU A 129 31.13 7.69 8.87
C GLU A 129 31.63 8.03 7.46
N ILE A 130 31.04 9.09 6.89
CA ILE A 130 31.39 9.61 5.57
C ILE A 130 32.30 10.82 5.74
N LYS A 131 33.56 10.66 5.35
CA LYS A 131 34.56 11.77 5.41
C LYS A 131 34.53 12.56 4.10
N LEU A 132 34.15 13.83 4.20
CA LEU A 132 34.20 14.73 3.07
C LEU A 132 35.63 15.26 2.87
N GLN A 133 36.08 15.27 1.62
CA GLN A 133 37.39 15.73 1.23
C GLN A 133 37.31 17.19 0.78
N GLN A 134 38.37 17.93 1.01
CA GLN A 134 38.56 19.30 0.50
C GLN A 134 38.99 19.31 -0.96
#